data_978ecc05dc467fb1e2e1a8509bb623ea
#
_entry.id   978ecc05dc467fb1e2e1a8509bb623ea
#
_cell.length_a   1.000
_cell.length_b   1.000
_cell.length_c   1.000
_cell.angle_alpha   90.00
_cell.angle_beta   90.00
_cell.angle_gamma   90.00
#
_symmetry.space_group_name_H-M   'P 1'
#
loop_
_entity.id
_entity.type
_entity.pdbx_description
1 polymer ?
#
loop_
_entity_poly.entity_id
_entity_poly.type
_entity_poly.pdbx_seq_one_letter_code
_entity_poly.pdbx_strand_id
1 'polypeptide(L)'
;VAAGEILGLVGPNGAGKTTTLRCLAGIIPATSGQIRIGGHDLMEAPVEARRALAFVPDEPHLFDHLTVSDHLALFARLYEVADHGTRAEQLLRDNELWDRRHAFPGELSRGMKQKLLLSCALLHSPKVLVLDEPLTGLDPAAMRRTKRTISATAAAGAAVVASSHMLHLVEEICGRILIISNGRCAVVGTLDEIRATVPDLSGDADLEEIFLRATELDGAT
;
A
#
# COMPACT_ATOMS: atom_id res chain seq x y z
N VAL A 1 9.40 4.53 7.95
CA VAL A 1 9.42 3.14 7.48
C VAL A 1 10.76 2.87 6.87
N ALA A 2 11.46 1.84 7.31
CA ALA A 2 12.78 1.48 6.81
C ALA A 2 12.69 0.62 5.53
N ALA A 3 13.79 0.52 4.80
CA ALA A 3 13.90 -0.44 3.69
C ALA A 3 13.71 -1.87 4.20
N GLY A 4 12.89 -2.65 3.53
CA GLY A 4 12.56 -4.01 3.95
C GLY A 4 11.43 -4.13 4.98
N GLU A 5 10.88 -3.01 5.44
CA GLU A 5 9.82 -2.95 6.44
C GLU A 5 8.43 -2.84 5.78
N ILE A 6 7.44 -3.49 6.41
CA ILE A 6 6.02 -3.31 6.09
C ILE A 6 5.35 -2.65 7.31
N LEU A 7 4.85 -1.41 7.13
CA LEU A 7 4.05 -0.69 8.10
C LEU A 7 2.55 -0.82 7.74
N GLY A 8 1.77 -1.37 8.65
CA GLY A 8 0.32 -1.38 8.56
C GLY A 8 -0.28 -0.07 9.08
N LEU A 9 -1.08 0.61 8.28
CA LEU A 9 -1.84 1.78 8.69
C LEU A 9 -3.29 1.38 8.95
N VAL A 10 -3.70 1.33 10.21
CA VAL A 10 -5.05 0.93 10.61
C VAL A 10 -5.79 2.09 11.28
N GLY A 11 -7.10 2.05 11.24
CA GLY A 11 -7.95 3.08 11.84
C GLY A 11 -9.40 2.93 11.38
N PRO A 12 -10.36 3.51 12.09
CA PRO A 12 -11.76 3.49 11.69
C PRO A 12 -11.98 4.23 10.35
N ASN A 13 -13.17 4.06 9.78
CA ASN A 13 -13.55 4.82 8.59
C ASN A 13 -13.57 6.31 8.91
N GLY A 14 -12.99 7.12 8.03
CA GLY A 14 -12.86 8.57 8.25
C GLY A 14 -11.69 9.00 9.14
N ALA A 15 -10.91 8.07 9.70
CA ALA A 15 -9.77 8.41 10.56
C ALA A 15 -8.62 9.16 9.85
N GLY A 16 -8.62 9.21 8.51
CA GLY A 16 -7.62 9.93 7.73
C GLY A 16 -6.59 9.02 7.02
N LYS A 17 -6.76 7.68 7.00
CA LYS A 17 -5.84 6.73 6.34
C LYS A 17 -5.55 7.12 4.89
N THR A 18 -6.58 7.14 4.04
CA THR A 18 -6.47 7.50 2.61
C THR A 18 -5.89 8.90 2.41
N THR A 19 -6.28 9.88 3.24
CA THR A 19 -5.74 11.24 3.20
C THR A 19 -4.23 11.24 3.47
N THR A 20 -3.79 10.53 4.51
CA THR A 20 -2.37 10.36 4.85
C THR A 20 -1.61 9.72 3.69
N LEU A 21 -2.13 8.61 3.13
CA LEU A 21 -1.48 7.94 2.00
C LEU A 21 -1.40 8.82 0.75
N ARG A 22 -2.44 9.63 0.46
CA ARG A 22 -2.43 10.61 -0.64
C ARG A 22 -1.44 11.74 -0.41
N CYS A 23 -1.23 12.19 0.83
CA CYS A 23 -0.16 13.12 1.18
C CYS A 23 1.21 12.50 0.93
N LEU A 24 1.44 11.27 1.40
CA LEU A 24 2.68 10.52 1.15
C LEU A 24 2.96 10.32 -0.35
N ALA A 25 1.92 10.06 -1.13
CA ALA A 25 2.03 9.92 -2.58
C ALA A 25 2.20 11.27 -3.33
N GLY A 26 2.13 12.41 -2.64
CA GLY A 26 2.19 13.73 -3.25
C GLY A 26 1.01 14.06 -4.17
N ILE A 27 -0.15 13.42 -3.94
CA ILE A 27 -1.40 13.67 -4.68
C ILE A 27 -2.09 14.90 -4.11
N ILE A 28 -2.08 15.04 -2.78
CA ILE A 28 -2.56 16.24 -2.07
C ILE A 28 -1.41 16.82 -1.24
N PRO A 29 -1.28 18.14 -1.15
CA PRO A 29 -0.23 18.76 -0.35
C PRO A 29 -0.49 18.56 1.15
N ALA A 30 0.57 18.28 1.91
CA ALA A 30 0.51 18.34 3.36
C ALA A 30 0.40 19.79 3.83
N THR A 31 -0.43 20.07 4.82
CA THR A 31 -0.61 21.43 5.37
C THR A 31 0.65 21.92 6.08
N SER A 32 1.40 21.01 6.72
CA SER A 32 2.64 21.29 7.43
C SER A 32 3.48 20.03 7.57
N GLY A 33 4.74 20.18 7.99
CA GLY A 33 5.66 19.07 8.15
C GLY A 33 6.47 18.77 6.90
N GLN A 34 7.23 17.68 6.91
CA GLN A 34 8.12 17.27 5.83
C GLN A 34 7.88 15.80 5.47
N ILE A 35 7.87 15.50 4.19
CA ILE A 35 7.74 14.13 3.66
C ILE A 35 8.98 13.83 2.84
N ARG A 36 9.69 12.75 3.19
CA ARG A 36 10.84 12.25 2.44
C ARG A 36 10.57 10.86 1.89
N ILE A 37 10.80 10.67 0.60
CA ILE A 37 10.59 9.42 -0.13
C ILE A 37 11.90 9.01 -0.79
N GLY A 38 12.43 7.85 -0.42
CA GLY A 38 13.69 7.36 -0.97
C GLY A 38 14.89 8.30 -0.76
N GLY A 39 14.85 9.15 0.30
CA GLY A 39 15.86 10.16 0.62
C GLY A 39 15.58 11.55 0.02
N HIS A 40 14.60 11.69 -0.87
CA HIS A 40 14.24 12.96 -1.51
C HIS A 40 13.06 13.62 -0.80
N ASP A 41 13.16 14.93 -0.57
CA ASP A 41 12.03 15.72 -0.05
C ASP A 41 10.97 15.87 -1.13
N LEU A 42 9.71 15.60 -0.78
CA LEU A 42 8.60 15.59 -1.73
C LEU A 42 8.30 17.00 -2.30
N MET A 43 8.61 18.05 -1.56
CA MET A 43 8.39 19.45 -1.98
C MET A 43 9.58 20.01 -2.74
N GLU A 44 10.81 19.68 -2.34
CA GLU A 44 12.04 20.22 -2.94
C GLU A 44 12.49 19.44 -4.18
N ALA A 45 12.28 18.11 -4.17
CA ALA A 45 12.66 17.20 -5.26
C ALA A 45 11.50 16.25 -5.63
N PRO A 46 10.36 16.79 -6.13
CA PRO A 46 9.14 16.02 -6.33
C PRO A 46 9.23 14.94 -7.42
N VAL A 47 10.08 15.13 -8.41
CA VAL A 47 10.27 14.18 -9.50
C VAL A 47 11.04 12.95 -8.99
N GLU A 48 12.14 13.18 -8.30
CA GLU A 48 13.00 12.14 -7.71
C GLU A 48 12.23 11.35 -6.64
N ALA A 49 11.47 12.03 -5.78
CA ALA A 49 10.62 11.41 -4.78
C ALA A 49 9.57 10.49 -5.44
N ARG A 50 8.88 10.97 -6.49
CA ARG A 50 7.87 10.18 -7.20
C ARG A 50 8.46 9.04 -8.03
N ARG A 51 9.67 9.19 -8.57
CA ARG A 51 10.38 8.08 -9.23
C ARG A 51 10.70 6.93 -8.28
N ALA A 52 10.90 7.23 -7.00
CA ALA A 52 11.16 6.22 -5.98
C ALA A 52 9.90 5.58 -5.41
N LEU A 53 8.72 6.12 -5.72
CA LEU A 53 7.43 5.77 -5.12
C LEU A 53 6.54 5.04 -6.12
N ALA A 54 5.77 4.07 -5.62
CA ALA A 54 4.54 3.61 -6.27
C ALA A 54 3.36 3.75 -5.29
N PHE A 55 2.22 4.19 -5.81
CA PHE A 55 0.96 4.27 -5.06
C PHE A 55 -0.13 3.47 -5.75
N VAL A 56 -0.79 2.59 -5.00
CA VAL A 56 -1.93 1.81 -5.45
C VAL A 56 -3.14 2.22 -4.60
N PRO A 57 -4.12 2.94 -5.18
CA PRO A 57 -5.33 3.35 -4.47
C PRO A 57 -6.31 2.18 -4.27
N ASP A 58 -7.24 2.32 -3.31
CA ASP A 58 -8.34 1.37 -3.10
C ASP A 58 -9.24 1.23 -4.35
N GLU A 59 -9.62 2.34 -4.95
CA GLU A 59 -10.40 2.33 -6.17
C GLU A 59 -9.48 2.37 -7.40
N PRO A 60 -9.45 1.32 -8.23
CA PRO A 60 -8.57 1.26 -9.39
C PRO A 60 -9.07 2.17 -10.51
N HIS A 61 -8.32 3.23 -10.79
CA HIS A 61 -8.53 4.10 -11.94
C HIS A 61 -7.57 3.70 -13.07
N LEU A 62 -8.12 3.19 -14.16
CA LEU A 62 -7.40 2.75 -15.35
C LEU A 62 -7.83 3.59 -16.56
N PHE A 63 -7.01 3.63 -17.60
CA PHE A 63 -7.32 4.31 -18.85
C PHE A 63 -8.19 3.42 -19.73
N ASP A 64 -9.44 3.79 -19.94
CA ASP A 64 -10.45 2.96 -20.63
C ASP A 64 -10.05 2.49 -22.04
N HIS A 65 -9.18 3.24 -22.72
CA HIS A 65 -8.74 2.97 -24.10
C HIS A 65 -7.38 2.26 -24.19
N LEU A 66 -6.79 1.86 -23.06
CA LEU A 66 -5.56 1.09 -23.00
C LEU A 66 -5.87 -0.36 -22.60
N THR A 67 -5.26 -1.31 -23.31
CA THR A 67 -5.30 -2.71 -22.88
C THR A 67 -4.46 -2.93 -21.63
N VAL A 68 -4.56 -4.11 -21.01
CA VAL A 68 -3.70 -4.52 -19.90
C VAL A 68 -2.23 -4.34 -20.26
N SER A 69 -1.78 -4.81 -21.44
CA SER A 69 -0.40 -4.66 -21.89
C SER A 69 -0.02 -3.19 -22.15
N ASP A 70 -0.92 -2.39 -22.69
CA ASP A 70 -0.67 -0.98 -22.96
C ASP A 70 -0.46 -0.18 -21.67
N HIS A 71 -1.17 -0.54 -20.59
CA HIS A 71 -0.93 0.07 -19.27
C HIS A 71 0.52 -0.17 -18.80
N LEU A 72 1.02 -1.41 -18.85
CA LEU A 72 2.40 -1.68 -18.47
C LEU A 72 3.39 -0.94 -19.39
N ALA A 73 3.14 -0.91 -20.70
CA ALA A 73 3.98 -0.17 -21.64
C ALA A 73 3.99 1.35 -21.35
N LEU A 74 2.85 1.92 -20.96
CA LEU A 74 2.76 3.33 -20.54
C LEU A 74 3.59 3.58 -19.28
N PHE A 75 3.43 2.75 -18.25
CA PHE A 75 4.19 2.87 -17.00
C PHE A 75 5.69 2.66 -17.23
N ALA A 76 6.08 1.71 -18.09
CA ALA A 76 7.47 1.52 -18.47
C ALA A 76 8.09 2.78 -19.07
N ARG A 77 7.36 3.48 -19.94
CA ARG A 77 7.80 4.74 -20.54
C ARG A 77 7.88 5.87 -19.51
N LEU A 78 6.87 6.00 -18.64
CA LEU A 78 6.83 7.04 -17.60
C LEU A 78 8.01 6.93 -16.63
N TYR A 79 8.37 5.70 -16.26
CA TYR A 79 9.46 5.43 -15.31
C TYR A 79 10.78 5.06 -15.99
N GLU A 80 10.87 5.19 -17.33
CA GLU A 80 12.08 4.93 -18.12
C GLU A 80 12.64 3.51 -17.89
N VAL A 81 11.76 2.50 -17.77
CA VAL A 81 12.15 1.10 -17.57
C VAL A 81 12.58 0.50 -18.91
N ALA A 82 13.88 0.32 -19.10
CA ALA A 82 14.40 -0.40 -20.26
C ALA A 82 14.03 -1.88 -20.22
N ASP A 83 13.91 -2.51 -21.40
CA ASP A 83 13.68 -3.96 -21.55
C ASP A 83 12.56 -4.54 -20.66
N HIS A 84 11.49 -3.76 -20.47
CA HIS A 84 10.39 -4.06 -19.58
C HIS A 84 9.57 -5.31 -19.97
N GLY A 85 9.68 -5.81 -21.21
CA GLY A 85 8.82 -6.87 -21.75
C GLY A 85 8.79 -8.13 -20.89
N THR A 86 9.95 -8.70 -20.56
CA THR A 86 10.06 -9.92 -19.72
C THR A 86 9.48 -9.69 -18.33
N ARG A 87 9.77 -8.53 -17.73
CA ARG A 87 9.27 -8.20 -16.39
C ARG A 87 7.75 -7.96 -16.40
N ALA A 88 7.23 -7.28 -17.42
CA ALA A 88 5.80 -7.07 -17.60
C ALA A 88 5.06 -8.42 -17.77
N GLU A 89 5.58 -9.31 -18.62
CA GLU A 89 5.03 -10.65 -18.76
C GLU A 89 5.02 -11.42 -17.43
N GLN A 90 6.14 -11.40 -16.70
CA GLN A 90 6.23 -12.07 -15.39
C GLN A 90 5.18 -11.52 -14.41
N LEU A 91 5.07 -10.20 -14.28
CA LEU A 91 4.09 -9.56 -13.40
C LEU A 91 2.64 -9.92 -13.78
N LEU A 92 2.34 -9.98 -15.08
CA LEU A 92 1.01 -10.38 -15.56
C LEU A 92 0.72 -11.86 -15.28
N ARG A 93 1.72 -12.74 -15.40
CA ARG A 93 1.58 -14.17 -15.07
C ARG A 93 1.37 -14.36 -13.57
N ASP A 94 2.17 -13.72 -12.73
CA ASP A 94 2.10 -13.80 -11.27
C ASP A 94 0.73 -13.31 -10.74
N ASN A 95 0.13 -12.33 -11.42
CA ASN A 95 -1.19 -11.79 -11.10
C ASN A 95 -2.35 -12.41 -11.89
N GLU A 96 -2.11 -13.48 -12.68
CA GLU A 96 -3.13 -14.19 -13.52
C GLU A 96 -3.84 -13.26 -14.51
N LEU A 97 -3.10 -12.32 -15.09
CA LEU A 97 -3.62 -11.37 -16.09
C LEU A 97 -3.05 -11.62 -17.49
N TRP A 98 -2.12 -12.56 -17.65
CA TRP A 98 -1.45 -12.80 -18.93
C TRP A 98 -2.45 -13.15 -20.05
N ASP A 99 -3.42 -14.00 -19.79
CA ASP A 99 -4.44 -14.39 -20.76
C ASP A 99 -5.43 -13.26 -21.09
N ARG A 100 -5.44 -12.23 -20.26
CA ARG A 100 -6.25 -11.00 -20.43
C ARG A 100 -5.41 -9.80 -20.89
N ARG A 101 -4.16 -9.99 -21.32
CA ARG A 101 -3.25 -8.90 -21.67
C ARG A 101 -3.75 -7.96 -22.78
N HIS A 102 -4.68 -8.41 -23.62
CA HIS A 102 -5.31 -7.62 -24.67
C HIS A 102 -6.70 -7.10 -24.30
N ALA A 103 -7.21 -7.41 -23.11
CA ALA A 103 -8.49 -6.92 -22.63
C ALA A 103 -8.41 -5.45 -22.22
N PHE A 104 -9.52 -4.74 -22.38
CA PHE A 104 -9.70 -3.38 -21.88
C PHE A 104 -10.24 -3.39 -20.44
N PRO A 105 -10.11 -2.29 -19.68
CA PRO A 105 -10.59 -2.20 -18.30
C PRO A 105 -12.07 -2.54 -18.12
N GLY A 106 -12.92 -2.22 -19.10
CA GLY A 106 -14.33 -2.56 -19.05
C GLY A 106 -14.63 -4.08 -19.01
N GLU A 107 -13.69 -4.90 -19.45
CA GLU A 107 -13.77 -6.36 -19.47
C GLU A 107 -13.19 -7.03 -18.22
N LEU A 108 -12.63 -6.23 -17.29
CA LEU A 108 -11.97 -6.71 -16.09
C LEU A 108 -12.87 -6.56 -14.86
N SER A 109 -12.85 -7.55 -13.98
CA SER A 109 -13.44 -7.42 -12.64
C SER A 109 -12.67 -6.39 -11.79
N ARG A 110 -13.26 -5.89 -10.70
CA ARG A 110 -12.58 -4.99 -9.75
C ARG A 110 -11.24 -5.59 -9.27
N GLY A 111 -11.23 -6.85 -8.87
CA GLY A 111 -10.02 -7.52 -8.43
C GLY A 111 -8.95 -7.64 -9.53
N MET A 112 -9.35 -7.87 -10.79
CA MET A 112 -8.41 -7.86 -11.92
C MET A 112 -7.83 -6.47 -12.18
N LYS A 113 -8.63 -5.41 -12.05
CA LYS A 113 -8.17 -4.01 -12.15
C LYS A 113 -7.15 -3.69 -11.05
N GLN A 114 -7.41 -4.13 -9.82
CA GLN A 114 -6.49 -3.96 -8.70
C GLN A 114 -5.15 -4.69 -8.93
N LYS A 115 -5.20 -5.93 -9.41
CA LYS A 115 -4.00 -6.70 -9.80
C LYS A 115 -3.21 -6.01 -10.92
N LEU A 116 -3.88 -5.40 -11.90
CA LEU A 116 -3.23 -4.65 -12.97
C LEU A 116 -2.51 -3.41 -12.42
N LEU A 117 -3.16 -2.61 -11.56
CA LEU A 117 -2.51 -1.47 -10.92
C LEU A 117 -1.29 -1.88 -10.10
N LEU A 118 -1.39 -2.96 -9.33
CA LEU A 118 -0.25 -3.50 -8.59
C LEU A 118 0.88 -3.92 -9.54
N SER A 119 0.57 -4.57 -10.67
CA SER A 119 1.56 -4.94 -11.69
C SER A 119 2.26 -3.70 -12.28
N CYS A 120 1.49 -2.65 -12.61
CA CYS A 120 2.04 -1.38 -13.08
C CYS A 120 2.94 -0.72 -12.02
N ALA A 121 2.49 -0.70 -10.75
CA ALA A 121 3.23 -0.14 -9.63
C ALA A 121 4.57 -0.83 -9.39
N LEU A 122 4.65 -2.14 -9.58
CA LEU A 122 5.85 -2.94 -9.34
C LEU A 122 6.81 -2.96 -10.54
N LEU A 123 6.40 -2.49 -11.70
CA LEU A 123 7.17 -2.60 -12.93
C LEU A 123 8.53 -1.90 -12.84
N HIS A 124 8.59 -0.73 -12.21
CA HIS A 124 9.80 0.09 -12.06
C HIS A 124 10.59 -0.18 -10.78
N SER A 125 10.26 -1.25 -10.01
CA SER A 125 10.94 -1.61 -8.76
C SER A 125 11.02 -0.45 -7.76
N PRO A 126 9.89 0.06 -7.26
CA PRO A 126 9.87 1.23 -6.40
C PRO A 126 10.65 0.98 -5.10
N LYS A 127 11.32 2.02 -4.58
CA LYS A 127 11.94 1.99 -3.24
C LYS A 127 10.89 2.09 -2.13
N VAL A 128 9.76 2.71 -2.43
CA VAL A 128 8.64 2.89 -1.52
C VAL A 128 7.35 2.46 -2.21
N LEU A 129 6.60 1.58 -1.60
CA LEU A 129 5.31 1.10 -2.08
C LEU A 129 4.21 1.51 -1.08
N VAL A 130 3.27 2.33 -1.52
CA VAL A 130 2.12 2.78 -0.73
C VAL A 130 0.86 2.14 -1.28
N LEU A 131 0.12 1.46 -0.43
CA LEU A 131 -1.06 0.68 -0.80
C LEU A 131 -2.26 1.11 0.05
N ASP A 132 -3.33 1.54 -0.62
CA ASP A 132 -4.59 1.86 0.06
C ASP A 132 -5.57 0.70 -0.13
N GLU A 133 -5.88 0.00 0.97
CA GLU A 133 -6.78 -1.17 1.03
C GLU A 133 -6.50 -2.24 -0.06
N PRO A 134 -5.26 -2.71 -0.24
CA PRO A 134 -4.85 -3.52 -1.40
C PRO A 134 -5.50 -4.90 -1.50
N LEU A 135 -6.16 -5.37 -0.44
CA LEU A 135 -6.78 -6.70 -0.36
C LEU A 135 -8.29 -6.67 -0.48
N THR A 136 -8.89 -5.47 -0.46
CA THR A 136 -10.34 -5.29 -0.53
C THR A 136 -10.90 -5.74 -1.88
N GLY A 137 -11.94 -6.57 -1.85
CA GLY A 137 -12.62 -7.06 -3.05
C GLY A 137 -11.87 -8.16 -3.81
N LEU A 138 -10.82 -8.72 -3.23
CA LEU A 138 -10.13 -9.89 -3.77
C LEU A 138 -10.72 -11.19 -3.19
N ASP A 139 -10.70 -12.24 -4.00
CA ASP A 139 -10.98 -13.59 -3.52
C ASP A 139 -9.83 -14.11 -2.62
N PRO A 140 -10.05 -15.17 -1.80
CA PRO A 140 -9.02 -15.66 -0.88
C PRO A 140 -7.71 -16.10 -1.54
N ALA A 141 -7.76 -16.60 -2.78
CA ALA A 141 -6.57 -17.01 -3.50
C ALA A 141 -5.77 -15.79 -3.99
N ALA A 142 -6.46 -14.77 -4.51
CA ALA A 142 -5.88 -13.50 -4.90
C ALA A 142 -5.29 -12.75 -3.68
N MET A 143 -6.00 -12.72 -2.53
CA MET A 143 -5.46 -12.15 -1.28
C MET A 143 -4.13 -12.78 -0.88
N ARG A 144 -4.05 -14.12 -0.87
CA ARG A 144 -2.79 -14.83 -0.55
C ARG A 144 -1.66 -14.46 -1.50
N ARG A 145 -1.93 -14.35 -2.81
CA ARG A 145 -0.93 -13.93 -3.81
C ARG A 145 -0.48 -12.51 -3.58
N THR A 146 -1.42 -11.58 -3.40
CA THR A 146 -1.11 -10.17 -3.15
C THR A 146 -0.29 -9.99 -1.87
N LYS A 147 -0.61 -10.70 -0.78
CA LYS A 147 0.21 -10.70 0.43
C LYS A 147 1.64 -11.18 0.16
N ARG A 148 1.82 -12.29 -0.58
CA ARG A 148 3.14 -12.78 -0.96
C ARG A 148 3.91 -11.76 -1.79
N THR A 149 3.25 -11.10 -2.75
CA THR A 149 3.85 -10.05 -3.58
C THR A 149 4.30 -8.86 -2.72
N ILE A 150 3.48 -8.41 -1.77
CA ILE A 150 3.82 -7.32 -0.84
C ILE A 150 5.04 -7.72 0.01
N SER A 151 5.02 -8.91 0.62
CA SER A 151 6.13 -9.41 1.44
C SER A 151 7.41 -9.60 0.63
N ALA A 152 7.32 -10.12 -0.60
CA ALA A 152 8.48 -10.27 -1.49
C ALA A 152 9.06 -8.90 -1.91
N THR A 153 8.20 -7.89 -2.13
CA THR A 153 8.62 -6.52 -2.45
C THR A 153 9.38 -5.89 -1.29
N ALA A 154 8.90 -6.06 -0.06
CA ALA A 154 9.62 -5.62 1.14
C ALA A 154 10.94 -6.38 1.32
N ALA A 155 10.93 -7.71 1.20
CA ALA A 155 12.14 -8.53 1.30
C ALA A 155 13.21 -8.17 0.25
N ALA A 156 12.79 -7.64 -0.91
CA ALA A 156 13.68 -7.08 -1.94
C ALA A 156 14.23 -5.69 -1.60
N GLY A 157 13.88 -5.12 -0.44
CA GLY A 157 14.42 -3.86 0.09
C GLY A 157 13.50 -2.65 -0.06
N ALA A 158 12.27 -2.80 -0.55
CA ALA A 158 11.33 -1.69 -0.57
C ALA A 158 10.76 -1.42 0.84
N ALA A 159 10.53 -0.15 1.17
CA ALA A 159 9.69 0.23 2.29
C ALA A 159 8.22 0.17 1.86
N VAL A 160 7.37 -0.51 2.63
CA VAL A 160 5.95 -0.67 2.29
C VAL A 160 5.08 -0.03 3.35
N VAL A 161 4.08 0.75 2.91
CA VAL A 161 3.00 1.25 3.78
C VAL A 161 1.68 0.75 3.21
N ALA A 162 0.93 -0.01 3.99
CA ALA A 162 -0.35 -0.57 3.55
C ALA A 162 -1.46 -0.20 4.54
N SER A 163 -2.52 0.47 4.07
CA SER A 163 -3.72 0.63 4.88
C SER A 163 -4.59 -0.62 4.83
N SER A 164 -5.26 -0.93 5.91
CA SER A 164 -6.31 -1.93 5.92
C SER A 164 -7.27 -1.71 7.09
N HIS A 165 -8.53 -2.10 6.89
CA HIS A 165 -9.51 -2.29 7.94
C HIS A 165 -9.59 -3.76 8.40
N MET A 166 -8.89 -4.67 7.73
CA MET A 166 -8.83 -6.10 8.02
C MET A 166 -7.65 -6.37 8.95
N LEU A 167 -7.83 -6.21 10.26
CA LEU A 167 -6.78 -6.23 11.28
C LEU A 167 -5.95 -7.53 11.25
N HIS A 168 -6.58 -8.68 11.13
CA HIS A 168 -5.89 -9.97 11.04
C HIS A 168 -4.93 -10.09 9.85
N LEU A 169 -5.21 -9.40 8.74
CA LEU A 169 -4.30 -9.38 7.58
C LEU A 169 -3.09 -8.49 7.82
N VAL A 170 -3.29 -7.37 8.54
CA VAL A 170 -2.20 -6.48 8.94
C VAL A 170 -1.27 -7.21 9.91
N GLU A 171 -1.81 -7.90 10.89
CA GLU A 171 -1.06 -8.70 11.87
C GLU A 171 -0.20 -9.78 11.19
N GLU A 172 -0.71 -10.40 10.10
CA GLU A 172 -0.01 -11.45 9.38
C GLU A 172 1.22 -10.96 8.61
N ILE A 173 1.19 -9.75 8.03
CA ILE A 173 2.24 -9.30 7.10
C ILE A 173 3.03 -8.08 7.56
N CYS A 174 2.54 -7.31 8.53
CA CYS A 174 3.17 -6.06 8.96
C CYS A 174 4.09 -6.30 10.15
N GLY A 175 5.34 -5.83 10.07
CA GLY A 175 6.27 -5.84 11.20
C GLY A 175 5.98 -4.76 12.23
N ARG A 176 5.42 -3.64 11.78
CA ARG A 176 4.96 -2.54 12.64
C ARG A 176 3.58 -2.05 12.20
N ILE A 177 2.86 -1.48 13.14
CA ILE A 177 1.50 -0.99 12.96
C ILE A 177 1.42 0.44 13.45
N LEU A 178 0.73 1.29 12.69
CA LEU A 178 0.35 2.64 13.09
C LEU A 178 -1.17 2.69 13.16
N ILE A 179 -1.71 2.98 14.34
CA ILE A 179 -3.14 3.21 14.54
C ILE A 179 -3.40 4.70 14.44
N ILE A 180 -4.28 5.07 13.51
CA ILE A 180 -4.74 6.45 13.33
C ILE A 180 -6.20 6.56 13.80
N SER A 181 -6.48 7.59 14.59
CA SER A 181 -7.81 7.94 15.07
C SER A 181 -7.98 9.47 14.99
N ASN A 182 -9.13 9.94 14.55
CA ASN A 182 -9.44 11.37 14.45
C ASN A 182 -8.35 12.25 13.76
N GLY A 183 -7.65 11.69 12.77
CA GLY A 183 -6.57 12.37 12.05
C GLY A 183 -5.25 12.44 12.82
N ARG A 184 -5.11 11.72 13.94
CA ARG A 184 -3.91 11.68 14.78
C ARG A 184 -3.34 10.27 14.86
N CYS A 185 -2.04 10.17 15.05
CA CYS A 185 -1.40 8.91 15.41
C CYS A 185 -1.72 8.59 16.87
N ALA A 186 -2.54 7.59 17.11
CA ALA A 186 -2.85 7.12 18.47
C ALA A 186 -1.68 6.32 19.03
N VAL A 187 -1.14 5.37 18.26
CA VAL A 187 0.01 4.56 18.66
C VAL A 187 0.74 4.03 17.42
N VAL A 188 2.06 3.80 17.54
CA VAL A 188 2.87 3.17 16.49
C VAL A 188 3.95 2.29 17.12
N GLY A 189 4.11 1.09 16.60
CA GLY A 189 5.13 0.13 17.09
C GLY A 189 4.95 -1.26 16.50
N THR A 190 5.76 -2.20 16.92
CA THR A 190 5.47 -3.63 16.79
C THR A 190 4.26 -3.99 17.65
N LEU A 191 3.66 -5.14 17.42
CA LEU A 191 2.51 -5.59 18.23
C LEU A 191 2.86 -5.66 19.71
N ASP A 192 4.05 -6.14 20.06
CA ASP A 192 4.53 -6.24 21.45
C ASP A 192 4.79 -4.86 22.09
N GLU A 193 5.38 -3.93 21.34
CA GLU A 193 5.58 -2.55 21.80
C GLU A 193 4.25 -1.85 22.06
N ILE A 194 3.25 -2.06 21.20
CA ILE A 194 1.92 -1.48 21.36
C ILE A 194 1.20 -2.08 22.57
N ARG A 195 1.27 -3.40 22.76
CA ARG A 195 0.72 -4.07 23.96
C ARG A 195 1.29 -3.52 25.25
N ALA A 196 2.60 -3.23 25.27
CA ALA A 196 3.26 -2.65 26.44
C ALA A 196 2.89 -1.18 26.69
N THR A 197 2.42 -0.46 25.67
CA THR A 197 2.14 0.98 25.75
C THR A 197 0.68 1.30 26.06
N VAL A 198 -0.26 0.48 25.56
CA VAL A 198 -1.70 0.70 25.75
C VAL A 198 -2.13 0.13 27.12
N PRO A 199 -2.73 0.96 28.01
CA PRO A 199 -3.14 0.52 29.35
C PRO A 199 -4.25 -0.54 29.29
N ASP A 200 -4.30 -1.37 30.34
CA ASP A 200 -5.36 -2.36 30.60
C ASP A 200 -5.53 -3.44 29.52
N LEU A 201 -4.47 -3.70 28.71
CA LEU A 201 -4.45 -4.84 27.78
C LEU A 201 -3.89 -6.08 28.46
N SER A 202 -4.43 -7.24 28.10
CA SER A 202 -3.82 -8.53 28.42
C SER A 202 -2.52 -8.72 27.63
N GLY A 203 -1.57 -9.49 28.18
CA GLY A 203 -0.28 -9.74 27.49
C GLY A 203 -0.41 -10.52 26.17
N ASP A 204 -1.58 -11.13 25.92
CA ASP A 204 -1.95 -11.88 24.73
C ASP A 204 -3.03 -11.21 23.88
N ALA A 205 -3.35 -9.93 24.16
CA ALA A 205 -4.31 -9.15 23.40
C ALA A 205 -4.00 -9.18 21.89
N ASP A 206 -4.99 -9.46 21.07
CA ASP A 206 -4.88 -9.40 19.62
C ASP A 206 -4.93 -7.95 19.10
N LEU A 207 -4.71 -7.76 17.81
CA LEU A 207 -4.75 -6.42 17.22
C LEU A 207 -6.14 -5.79 17.27
N GLU A 208 -7.21 -6.58 17.33
CA GLU A 208 -8.59 -6.08 17.40
C GLU A 208 -8.86 -5.46 18.79
N GLU A 209 -8.45 -6.12 19.86
CA GLU A 209 -8.56 -5.61 21.23
C GLU A 209 -7.71 -4.34 21.41
N ILE A 210 -6.46 -4.36 20.93
CA ILE A 210 -5.58 -3.19 20.91
C ILE A 210 -6.21 -2.01 20.16
N PHE A 211 -6.75 -2.28 18.98
CA PHE A 211 -7.37 -1.27 18.14
C PHE A 211 -8.56 -0.60 18.82
N LEU A 212 -9.47 -1.39 19.39
CA LEU A 212 -10.62 -0.87 20.13
C LEU A 212 -10.17 0.03 21.28
N ARG A 213 -9.22 -0.44 22.08
CA ARG A 213 -8.74 0.31 23.25
C ARG A 213 -8.02 1.60 22.85
N ALA A 214 -7.14 1.53 21.84
CA ALA A 214 -6.40 2.71 21.37
C ALA A 214 -7.34 3.80 20.79
N THR A 215 -8.44 3.39 20.14
CA THR A 215 -9.40 4.33 19.56
C THR A 215 -10.38 4.89 20.60
N GLU A 216 -10.73 4.15 21.66
CA GLU A 216 -11.54 4.62 22.78
C GLU A 216 -10.81 5.72 23.59
N LEU A 217 -9.54 5.51 23.86
CA LEU A 217 -8.72 6.47 24.62
C LEU A 217 -8.58 7.83 23.91
N ASP A 218 -8.52 7.82 22.58
CA ASP A 218 -8.42 9.03 21.77
C ASP A 218 -9.79 9.76 21.61
N GLY A 219 -10.91 9.06 21.78
CA GLY A 219 -12.25 9.63 21.78
C GLY A 219 -12.69 10.27 23.12
N ALA A 220 -11.92 10.07 24.19
CA ALA A 220 -12.21 10.56 25.53
C ALA A 220 -11.47 11.88 25.87
N THR A 221 -10.65 12.40 24.96
CA THR A 221 -9.89 13.65 25.05
C THR A 221 -10.43 14.70 24.09
#